data_1c4ca898675d5c0c6d485f0b8cdab664
#
_entry.id   1c4ca898675d5c0c6d485f0b8cdab664
#
_cell.length_a   1.000
_cell.length_b   1.000
_cell.length_c   1.000
_cell.angle_alpha   90.00
_cell.angle_beta   90.00
_cell.angle_gamma   90.00
#
_symmetry.space_group_name_H-M   'P 1'
#
loop_
_entity.id
_entity.type
_entity.pdbx_description
1 polymer ?
#
loop_
_entity_poly.entity_id
_entity_poly.type
_entity_poly.pdbx_seq_one_letter_code
_entity_poly.pdbx_strand_id
1 'polypeptide(L)'
;YCTLGIPMLQGYGLSEASPVISSNCPQRYRFGSSGQVVKPLELKICDETGTEVKKGEKGEIVIRGKNVMKGYWKNEKSTAGTIRDGWLYTGDRGYLGEDGSLFVSGRFKSLLIAGDGEKYSPEGIEEAIAELSPYIDYCVLYNNQSPYTAGLIVPNKTALTEYVKQREEEPGTVEACKLMLTKLNEELMKFRKGGMYEGMFPERWLPAVVGILPEPLTAQNGTVNSTSKVVRHKVYEVFREELDFLYTPEGKDIRNPRNTKNMK
;
A
#
# COMPACT_ATOMS: atom_id res chain seq x y z
N TYR A 1 -4.23 8.64 19.97
CA TYR A 1 -4.00 10.07 20.28
C TYR A 1 -5.31 10.76 20.65
N CYS A 2 -6.39 10.62 19.87
CA CYS A 2 -7.70 11.24 20.22
C CYS A 2 -8.23 10.79 21.58
N THR A 3 -8.05 9.54 21.95
CA THR A 3 -8.39 9.01 23.29
C THR A 3 -7.59 9.62 24.43
N LEU A 4 -6.42 10.20 24.11
CA LEU A 4 -5.56 10.93 25.05
C LEU A 4 -5.84 12.44 25.04
N GLY A 5 -6.88 12.90 24.36
CA GLY A 5 -7.21 14.31 24.21
C GLY A 5 -6.29 15.10 23.29
N ILE A 6 -5.43 14.43 22.52
CA ILE A 6 -4.53 15.08 21.56
C ILE A 6 -5.24 15.16 20.20
N PRO A 7 -5.54 16.36 19.67
CA PRO A 7 -6.19 16.49 18.38
C PRO A 7 -5.23 16.07 17.25
N MET A 8 -5.65 15.07 16.46
CA MET A 8 -4.95 14.65 15.26
C MET A 8 -5.66 15.20 14.04
N LEU A 9 -5.06 16.19 13.38
CA LEU A 9 -5.60 16.83 12.19
C LEU A 9 -4.90 16.25 10.94
N GLN A 10 -5.63 15.47 10.18
CA GLN A 10 -5.14 14.88 8.95
C GLN A 10 -5.29 15.86 7.79
N GLY A 11 -4.30 15.92 6.92
CA GLY A 11 -4.32 16.66 5.65
C GLY A 11 -3.90 15.76 4.49
N TYR A 12 -4.16 16.23 3.27
CA TYR A 12 -3.72 15.58 2.04
C TYR A 12 -3.08 16.59 1.10
N GLY A 13 -2.03 16.17 0.44
CA GLY A 13 -1.34 16.97 -0.54
C GLY A 13 -0.23 16.22 -1.26
N LEU A 14 0.34 16.86 -2.28
CA LEU A 14 1.44 16.34 -3.09
C LEU A 14 2.33 17.50 -3.57
N SER A 15 3.58 17.19 -3.90
CA SER A 15 4.57 18.17 -4.36
C SER A 15 4.09 18.96 -5.57
N GLU A 16 3.36 18.29 -6.47
CA GLU A 16 2.75 18.87 -7.67
C GLU A 16 1.67 19.91 -7.37
N ALA A 17 1.23 20.02 -6.11
CA ALA A 17 0.20 20.98 -5.64
C ALA A 17 0.69 21.93 -4.55
N SER A 18 1.99 22.05 -4.29
CA SER A 18 2.72 23.06 -3.47
C SER A 18 2.27 23.25 -2.01
N PRO A 19 2.23 22.25 -1.13
CA PRO A 19 1.85 20.85 -1.31
C PRO A 19 0.40 20.54 -0.91
N VAL A 20 -0.31 21.48 -0.20
CA VAL A 20 -1.57 21.19 0.50
C VAL A 20 -2.78 21.29 -0.42
N ILE A 21 -3.60 20.25 -0.45
CA ILE A 21 -4.86 20.17 -1.18
C ILE A 21 -6.06 20.26 -0.23
N SER A 22 -6.03 19.50 0.86
CA SER A 22 -7.09 19.52 1.86
C SER A 22 -6.51 19.37 3.27
N SER A 23 -7.24 19.85 4.27
CA SER A 23 -6.86 19.71 5.68
C SER A 23 -8.07 19.73 6.57
N ASN A 24 -8.04 18.88 7.61
CA ASN A 24 -8.94 19.01 8.76
C ASN A 24 -8.55 20.25 9.58
N CYS A 25 -9.54 20.85 10.23
CA CYS A 25 -9.33 21.86 11.25
C CYS A 25 -10.23 21.55 12.45
N PRO A 26 -9.91 22.06 13.66
CA PRO A 26 -10.67 21.75 14.86
C PRO A 26 -12.18 22.04 14.74
N GLN A 27 -12.55 23.09 14.01
CA GLN A 27 -13.95 23.51 13.83
C GLN A 27 -14.73 22.67 12.81
N ARG A 28 -14.03 21.94 11.94
CA ARG A 28 -14.61 21.13 10.86
C ARG A 28 -13.86 19.80 10.74
N TYR A 29 -13.73 19.13 11.87
CA TYR A 29 -13.09 17.83 11.92
C TYR A 29 -14.05 16.71 11.50
N ARG A 30 -13.62 15.88 10.58
CA ARG A 30 -14.32 14.67 10.17
C ARG A 30 -13.38 13.48 10.29
N PHE A 31 -13.70 12.55 11.18
CA PHE A 31 -12.89 11.34 11.40
C PHE A 31 -12.75 10.53 10.11
N GLY A 32 -11.51 10.07 9.82
CA GLY A 32 -11.17 9.30 8.62
C GLY A 32 -11.05 10.12 7.33
N SER A 33 -11.35 11.45 7.37
CA SER A 33 -11.15 12.32 6.20
C SER A 33 -9.82 13.06 6.27
N SER A 34 -9.35 13.51 5.11
CA SER A 34 -8.24 14.46 4.98
C SER A 34 -8.70 15.92 5.04
N GLY A 35 -9.95 16.15 5.48
CA GLY A 35 -10.52 17.48 5.66
C GLY A 35 -11.07 18.10 4.39
N GLN A 36 -11.36 19.41 4.47
CA GLN A 36 -11.94 20.16 3.36
C GLN A 36 -10.85 20.71 2.43
N VAL A 37 -11.23 20.90 1.17
CA VAL A 37 -10.34 21.46 0.14
C VAL A 37 -9.96 22.89 0.51
N VAL A 38 -8.68 23.20 0.44
CA VAL A 38 -8.13 24.55 0.75
C VAL A 38 -8.46 25.50 -0.40
N LYS A 39 -9.17 26.59 -0.08
CA LYS A 39 -9.50 27.61 -1.10
C LYS A 39 -8.26 28.44 -1.48
N PRO A 40 -8.14 28.86 -2.74
CA PRO A 40 -9.12 28.82 -3.82
C PRO A 40 -9.00 27.60 -4.77
N LEU A 41 -8.46 26.48 -4.29
CA LEU A 41 -8.30 25.27 -5.09
C LEU A 41 -9.69 24.69 -5.47
N GLU A 42 -9.83 24.25 -6.71
CA GLU A 42 -10.95 23.48 -7.20
C GLU A 42 -10.61 21.99 -7.17
N LEU A 43 -11.56 21.14 -6.77
CA LEU A 43 -11.38 19.69 -6.75
C LEU A 43 -12.65 19.03 -7.28
N LYS A 44 -12.45 17.98 -8.07
CA LYS A 44 -13.49 17.05 -8.51
C LYS A 44 -12.98 15.61 -8.41
N ILE A 45 -13.90 14.67 -8.34
CA ILE A 45 -13.62 13.24 -8.39
C ILE A 45 -14.05 12.72 -9.75
N CYS A 46 -13.16 12.04 -10.47
CA CYS A 46 -13.42 11.56 -11.81
C CYS A 46 -13.31 10.04 -11.92
N ASP A 47 -14.10 9.45 -12.79
CA ASP A 47 -13.98 8.04 -13.19
C ASP A 47 -12.78 7.81 -14.14
N GLU A 48 -12.63 6.58 -14.63
CA GLU A 48 -11.54 6.19 -15.54
C GLU A 48 -11.60 6.92 -16.91
N THR A 49 -12.76 7.46 -17.28
CA THR A 49 -12.95 8.24 -18.51
C THR A 49 -12.63 9.73 -18.34
N GLY A 50 -12.43 10.18 -17.09
CA GLY A 50 -12.22 11.58 -16.73
C GLY A 50 -13.54 12.35 -16.49
N THR A 51 -14.68 11.64 -16.46
CA THR A 51 -16.00 12.23 -16.16
C THR A 51 -16.16 12.38 -14.65
N GLU A 52 -16.66 13.56 -14.23
CA GLU A 52 -16.91 13.81 -12.80
C GLU A 52 -18.04 12.91 -12.26
N VAL A 53 -17.77 12.26 -11.13
CA VAL A 53 -18.74 11.37 -10.46
C VAL A 53 -19.50 12.11 -9.36
N LYS A 54 -20.58 11.51 -8.87
CA LYS A 54 -21.40 12.08 -7.79
C LYS A 54 -20.66 12.02 -6.45
N LYS A 55 -21.07 12.90 -5.51
CA LYS A 55 -20.60 12.83 -4.13
C LYS A 55 -20.82 11.45 -3.54
N GLY A 56 -19.86 10.97 -2.78
CA GLY A 56 -19.84 9.62 -2.20
C GLY A 56 -19.28 8.54 -3.14
N GLU A 57 -19.26 8.76 -4.45
CA GLU A 57 -18.66 7.83 -5.40
C GLU A 57 -17.14 7.98 -5.43
N LYS A 58 -16.43 6.85 -5.56
CA LYS A 58 -14.96 6.81 -5.56
C LYS A 58 -14.42 6.96 -6.98
N GLY A 59 -13.42 7.83 -7.14
CA GLY A 59 -12.72 8.03 -8.41
C GLY A 59 -11.34 8.63 -8.20
N GLU A 60 -10.70 9.09 -9.28
CA GLU A 60 -9.44 9.82 -9.22
C GLU A 60 -9.67 11.23 -8.71
N ILE A 61 -8.84 11.67 -7.77
CA ILE A 61 -8.82 13.04 -7.27
C ILE A 61 -8.17 13.92 -8.32
N VAL A 62 -8.91 14.91 -8.83
CA VAL A 62 -8.46 15.82 -9.88
C VAL A 62 -8.61 17.25 -9.38
N ILE A 63 -7.56 18.06 -9.50
CA ILE A 63 -7.50 19.40 -8.93
C ILE A 63 -7.08 20.47 -9.93
N ARG A 64 -7.52 21.70 -9.69
CA ARG A 64 -7.12 22.88 -10.45
C ARG A 64 -6.93 24.07 -9.52
N GLY A 65 -5.84 24.82 -9.70
CA GLY A 65 -5.57 26.03 -8.90
C GLY A 65 -4.18 26.58 -9.14
N LYS A 66 -3.92 27.76 -8.56
CA LYS A 66 -2.64 28.46 -8.70
C LYS A 66 -1.46 27.76 -8.01
N ASN A 67 -1.74 26.83 -7.11
CA ASN A 67 -0.76 26.00 -6.43
C ASN A 67 -0.33 24.76 -7.23
N VAL A 68 -1.02 24.46 -8.32
CA VAL A 68 -0.64 23.34 -9.22
C VAL A 68 0.64 23.73 -9.97
N MET A 69 1.59 22.79 -10.03
CA MET A 69 2.86 22.94 -10.75
C MET A 69 2.65 23.31 -12.21
N LYS A 70 3.63 23.95 -12.84
CA LYS A 70 3.64 24.21 -14.29
C LYS A 70 3.92 22.95 -15.12
N GLY A 71 4.61 21.98 -14.54
CA GLY A 71 4.99 20.72 -15.16
C GLY A 71 6.26 20.13 -14.57
N TYR A 72 6.61 18.92 -15.01
CA TYR A 72 7.86 18.26 -14.65
C TYR A 72 9.04 18.82 -15.46
N TRP A 73 10.14 19.09 -14.79
CA TRP A 73 11.33 19.65 -15.43
C TRP A 73 11.85 18.76 -16.55
N LYS A 74 11.96 19.31 -17.77
CA LYS A 74 12.42 18.62 -18.99
C LYS A 74 11.68 17.30 -19.28
N ASN A 75 10.42 17.18 -18.87
CA ASN A 75 9.60 15.97 -19.08
C ASN A 75 8.17 16.32 -19.52
N GLU A 76 8.06 16.80 -20.76
CA GLU A 76 6.78 17.19 -21.36
C GLU A 76 5.79 16.03 -21.46
N LYS A 77 6.28 14.84 -21.76
CA LYS A 77 5.43 13.62 -21.87
C LYS A 77 4.74 13.31 -20.54
N SER A 78 5.46 13.32 -19.42
CA SER A 78 4.88 13.11 -18.10
C SER A 78 3.97 14.27 -17.70
N THR A 79 4.33 15.50 -18.06
CA THR A 79 3.50 16.69 -17.82
C THR A 79 2.15 16.59 -18.52
N ALA A 80 2.13 16.29 -19.81
CA ALA A 80 0.91 16.12 -20.58
C ALA A 80 0.06 14.92 -20.12
N GLY A 81 0.70 13.87 -19.59
CA GLY A 81 0.00 12.74 -18.98
C GLY A 81 -0.69 13.08 -17.66
N THR A 82 -0.15 14.07 -16.93
CA THR A 82 -0.59 14.41 -15.56
C THR A 82 -1.47 15.66 -15.52
N ILE A 83 -1.19 16.67 -16.37
CA ILE A 83 -1.99 17.90 -16.47
C ILE A 83 -2.73 17.90 -17.79
N ARG A 84 -4.07 17.96 -17.74
CA ARG A 84 -4.95 17.96 -18.91
C ARG A 84 -5.97 19.08 -18.76
N ASP A 85 -6.07 19.98 -19.73
CA ASP A 85 -7.00 21.12 -19.72
C ASP A 85 -6.94 21.95 -18.43
N GLY A 86 -5.72 22.14 -17.88
CA GLY A 86 -5.48 22.86 -16.64
C GLY A 86 -5.83 22.13 -15.35
N TRP A 87 -6.24 20.86 -15.45
CA TRP A 87 -6.50 19.98 -14.31
C TRP A 87 -5.34 19.01 -14.07
N LEU A 88 -4.88 18.94 -12.83
CA LEU A 88 -3.91 17.96 -12.38
C LEU A 88 -4.63 16.67 -11.97
N TYR A 89 -4.34 15.57 -12.65
CA TYR A 89 -4.75 14.22 -12.32
C TYR A 89 -3.74 13.66 -11.33
N THR A 90 -4.13 13.54 -10.06
CA THR A 90 -3.20 13.25 -8.96
C THR A 90 -2.70 11.81 -8.96
N GLY A 91 -3.43 10.90 -9.60
CA GLY A 91 -3.21 9.47 -9.51
C GLY A 91 -3.65 8.86 -8.18
N ASP A 92 -4.22 9.68 -7.28
CA ASP A 92 -4.77 9.22 -6.01
C ASP A 92 -6.28 9.02 -6.13
N ARG A 93 -6.80 8.02 -5.42
CA ARG A 93 -8.22 7.67 -5.38
C ARG A 93 -8.86 8.20 -4.12
N GLY A 94 -10.07 8.74 -4.26
CA GLY A 94 -10.83 9.25 -3.13
C GLY A 94 -12.28 9.49 -3.47
N TYR A 95 -13.00 10.12 -2.55
CA TYR A 95 -14.37 10.60 -2.73
C TYR A 95 -14.62 11.84 -1.86
N LEU A 96 -15.62 12.63 -2.24
CA LEU A 96 -16.12 13.73 -1.42
C LEU A 96 -17.32 13.25 -0.61
N GLY A 97 -17.28 13.44 0.71
CA GLY A 97 -18.44 13.26 1.56
C GLY A 97 -19.52 14.33 1.31
N GLU A 98 -20.72 14.13 1.84
CA GLU A 98 -21.85 15.08 1.69
C GLU A 98 -21.51 16.48 2.23
N ASP A 99 -20.70 16.55 3.28
CA ASP A 99 -20.20 17.78 3.90
C ASP A 99 -19.03 18.43 3.15
N GLY A 100 -18.60 17.85 2.02
CA GLY A 100 -17.46 18.30 1.22
C GLY A 100 -16.08 17.90 1.78
N SER A 101 -16.02 17.07 2.80
CA SER A 101 -14.76 16.51 3.29
C SER A 101 -14.19 15.50 2.29
N LEU A 102 -12.89 15.57 2.04
CA LEU A 102 -12.17 14.65 1.16
C LEU A 102 -11.75 13.39 1.93
N PHE A 103 -12.05 12.23 1.37
CA PHE A 103 -11.57 10.93 1.85
C PHE A 103 -10.64 10.34 0.80
N VAL A 104 -9.36 10.21 1.14
CA VAL A 104 -8.34 9.58 0.27
C VAL A 104 -8.30 8.09 0.58
N SER A 105 -8.38 7.25 -0.44
CA SER A 105 -8.51 5.79 -0.29
C SER A 105 -7.40 4.98 -0.97
N GLY A 106 -6.30 5.64 -1.36
CA GLY A 106 -5.11 5.02 -1.96
C GLY A 106 -4.79 5.56 -3.34
N ARG A 107 -4.00 4.81 -4.12
CA ARG A 107 -3.56 5.17 -5.47
C ARG A 107 -4.52 4.66 -6.54
N PHE A 108 -4.96 5.53 -7.45
CA PHE A 108 -5.86 5.15 -8.56
C PHE A 108 -5.22 4.11 -9.50
N LYS A 109 -3.92 4.23 -9.76
CA LYS A 109 -3.15 3.33 -10.64
C LYS A 109 -2.53 2.11 -9.92
N SER A 110 -2.63 2.04 -8.60
CA SER A 110 -2.06 0.95 -7.79
C SER A 110 -3.11 -0.06 -7.32
N LEU A 111 -4.34 0.05 -7.82
CA LEU A 111 -5.39 -0.89 -7.45
C LEU A 111 -5.03 -2.30 -7.89
N LEU A 112 -5.20 -3.24 -7.00
CA LEU A 112 -5.19 -4.66 -7.32
C LEU A 112 -6.57 -5.06 -7.86
N ILE A 113 -6.57 -6.03 -8.75
CA ILE A 113 -7.79 -6.55 -9.38
C ILE A 113 -7.93 -8.02 -8.97
N ALA A 114 -8.96 -8.32 -8.20
CA ALA A 114 -9.28 -9.69 -7.82
C ALA A 114 -9.78 -10.50 -9.03
N GLY A 115 -9.82 -11.83 -8.90
CA GLY A 115 -10.26 -12.72 -9.97
C GLY A 115 -11.71 -12.50 -10.43
N ASP A 116 -12.55 -11.92 -9.58
CA ASP A 116 -13.94 -11.51 -9.88
C ASP A 116 -14.05 -10.08 -10.46
N GLY A 117 -12.92 -9.40 -10.66
CA GLY A 117 -12.86 -8.04 -11.18
C GLY A 117 -12.99 -6.94 -10.13
N GLU A 118 -13.16 -7.27 -8.84
CA GLU A 118 -13.17 -6.27 -7.77
C GLU A 118 -11.83 -5.54 -7.69
N LYS A 119 -11.89 -4.20 -7.59
CA LYS A 119 -10.71 -3.34 -7.46
C LYS A 119 -10.57 -2.87 -6.02
N TYR A 120 -9.39 -3.08 -5.43
CA TYR A 120 -9.09 -2.66 -4.05
C TYR A 120 -7.68 -2.07 -3.91
N SER A 121 -7.52 -1.19 -2.90
CA SER A 121 -6.24 -0.55 -2.60
C SER A 121 -5.38 -1.45 -1.72
N PRO A 122 -4.15 -1.76 -2.11
CA PRO A 122 -3.26 -2.59 -1.29
C PRO A 122 -2.62 -1.83 -0.13
N GLU A 123 -2.46 -0.50 -0.24
CA GLU A 123 -1.61 0.30 0.64
C GLU A 123 -1.98 0.13 2.12
N GLY A 124 -3.25 0.29 2.47
CA GLY A 124 -3.68 0.17 3.86
C GLY A 124 -3.49 -1.24 4.45
N ILE A 125 -3.55 -2.28 3.62
CA ILE A 125 -3.32 -3.66 4.04
C ILE A 125 -1.83 -3.89 4.28
N GLU A 126 -0.99 -3.42 3.36
CA GLU A 126 0.47 -3.54 3.41
C GLU A 126 1.05 -2.80 4.62
N GLU A 127 0.59 -1.57 4.84
CA GLU A 127 0.96 -0.75 5.99
C GLU A 127 0.55 -1.43 7.30
N ALA A 128 -0.69 -1.91 7.42
CA ALA A 128 -1.14 -2.59 8.62
C ALA A 128 -0.35 -3.87 8.91
N ILE A 129 -0.02 -4.67 7.89
CA ILE A 129 0.79 -5.89 8.05
C ILE A 129 2.19 -5.55 8.55
N ALA A 130 2.83 -4.51 8.01
CA ALA A 130 4.17 -4.10 8.41
C ALA A 130 4.18 -3.42 9.78
N GLU A 131 3.24 -2.52 10.08
CA GLU A 131 3.22 -1.76 11.33
C GLU A 131 2.80 -2.59 12.56
N LEU A 132 1.92 -3.58 12.36
CA LEU A 132 1.39 -4.41 13.45
C LEU A 132 2.21 -5.67 13.70
N SER A 133 3.27 -5.92 12.92
CA SER A 133 4.18 -7.04 13.09
C SER A 133 5.63 -6.57 13.26
N PRO A 134 6.31 -6.90 14.38
CA PRO A 134 7.72 -6.58 14.55
C PRO A 134 8.65 -7.44 13.66
N TYR A 135 8.11 -8.44 12.96
CA TYR A 135 8.85 -9.41 12.16
C TYR A 135 8.79 -9.15 10.65
N ILE A 136 8.05 -8.11 10.22
CA ILE A 136 7.85 -7.75 8.81
C ILE A 136 8.24 -6.29 8.60
N ASP A 137 9.28 -6.04 7.81
CA ASP A 137 9.70 -4.67 7.46
C ASP A 137 8.86 -4.10 6.31
N TYR A 138 8.56 -4.93 5.30
CA TYR A 138 7.70 -4.54 4.17
C TYR A 138 6.82 -5.70 3.74
N CYS A 139 5.61 -5.36 3.32
CA CYS A 139 4.71 -6.24 2.60
C CYS A 139 4.29 -5.56 1.31
N VAL A 140 4.39 -6.24 0.17
CA VAL A 140 3.92 -5.73 -1.14
C VAL A 140 2.95 -6.74 -1.70
N LEU A 141 1.68 -6.36 -1.85
CA LEU A 141 0.62 -7.23 -2.36
C LEU A 141 0.58 -7.20 -3.89
N TYR A 142 0.22 -8.32 -4.47
CA TYR A 142 0.00 -8.49 -5.89
C TYR A 142 -1.30 -9.25 -6.15
N ASN A 143 -2.12 -8.72 -7.03
CA ASN A 143 -3.21 -9.42 -7.68
C ASN A 143 -3.54 -8.71 -9.01
N ASN A 144 -3.61 -9.47 -10.08
CA ASN A 144 -4.02 -8.99 -11.40
C ASN A 144 -4.93 -10.04 -12.03
N GLN A 145 -6.20 -10.05 -11.62
CA GLN A 145 -7.20 -11.04 -12.02
C GLN A 145 -6.79 -12.49 -11.71
N SER A 146 -5.92 -12.65 -10.69
CA SER A 146 -5.45 -13.95 -10.23
C SER A 146 -6.46 -14.58 -9.23
N PRO A 147 -6.43 -15.89 -9.02
CA PRO A 147 -7.39 -16.58 -8.13
C PRO A 147 -7.34 -16.10 -6.67
N TYR A 148 -6.22 -15.54 -6.25
CA TYR A 148 -6.00 -15.00 -4.90
C TYR A 148 -4.91 -13.94 -4.88
N THR A 149 -4.89 -13.15 -3.82
CA THR A 149 -3.84 -12.16 -3.57
C THR A 149 -2.57 -12.87 -3.09
N ALA A 150 -1.44 -12.53 -3.69
CA ALA A 150 -0.10 -12.94 -3.24
C ALA A 150 0.57 -11.77 -2.50
N GLY A 151 1.45 -12.08 -1.54
CA GLY A 151 2.26 -11.10 -0.82
C GLY A 151 3.74 -11.38 -1.00
N LEU A 152 4.53 -10.34 -1.26
CA LEU A 152 5.99 -10.36 -1.18
C LEU A 152 6.40 -9.70 0.14
N ILE A 153 7.19 -10.41 0.95
CA ILE A 153 7.58 -9.97 2.30
C ILE A 153 9.07 -9.73 2.37
N VAL A 154 9.45 -8.57 2.89
CA VAL A 154 10.79 -8.32 3.43
C VAL A 154 10.72 -8.58 4.92
N PRO A 155 11.34 -9.67 5.42
CA PRO A 155 11.31 -10.02 6.83
C PRO A 155 12.28 -9.14 7.63
N ASN A 156 11.92 -8.81 8.87
CA ASN A 156 12.86 -8.27 9.84
C ASN A 156 13.77 -9.41 10.36
N LYS A 157 14.89 -9.62 9.66
CA LYS A 157 15.81 -10.72 9.97
C LYS A 157 16.39 -10.60 11.38
N THR A 158 16.60 -9.39 11.90
CA THR A 158 17.12 -9.19 13.26
C THR A 158 16.12 -9.69 14.30
N ALA A 159 14.87 -9.26 14.24
CA ALA A 159 13.84 -9.69 15.17
C ALA A 159 13.57 -11.21 15.08
N LEU A 160 13.57 -11.77 13.86
CA LEU A 160 13.39 -13.21 13.66
C LEU A 160 14.60 -14.03 14.17
N THR A 161 15.81 -13.51 14.02
CA THR A 161 17.02 -14.15 14.58
C THR A 161 16.96 -14.20 16.10
N GLU A 162 16.53 -13.13 16.77
CA GLU A 162 16.34 -13.12 18.21
C GLU A 162 15.21 -14.07 18.64
N TYR A 163 14.12 -14.14 17.87
CA TYR A 163 13.02 -15.05 18.11
C TYR A 163 13.45 -16.52 18.11
N VAL A 164 14.30 -16.96 17.19
CA VAL A 164 14.80 -18.35 17.16
C VAL A 164 15.83 -18.63 18.23
N LYS A 165 16.71 -17.68 18.56
CA LYS A 165 17.67 -17.80 19.68
C LYS A 165 16.97 -18.00 21.03
N GLN A 166 15.85 -17.30 21.28
CA GLN A 166 15.03 -17.47 22.47
C GLN A 166 14.40 -18.86 22.58
N ARG A 167 14.40 -19.64 21.51
CA ARG A 167 13.91 -21.03 21.43
C ARG A 167 15.02 -22.05 21.31
N GLU A 168 16.25 -21.63 21.63
CA GLU A 168 17.46 -22.48 21.63
C GLU A 168 17.79 -23.06 20.24
N GLU A 169 17.31 -22.41 19.16
CA GLU A 169 17.61 -22.82 17.79
C GLU A 169 18.79 -22.02 17.24
N GLU A 170 19.68 -22.71 16.51
CA GLU A 170 20.86 -22.08 15.90
C GLU A 170 20.47 -21.34 14.61
N PRO A 171 20.67 -20.01 14.52
CA PRO A 171 20.37 -19.22 13.33
C PRO A 171 21.09 -19.75 12.08
N GLY A 172 20.38 -19.77 10.92
CA GLY A 172 20.92 -20.24 9.64
C GLY A 172 20.71 -21.73 9.37
N THR A 173 20.26 -22.52 10.36
CA THR A 173 19.81 -23.90 10.13
C THR A 173 18.48 -23.95 9.38
N VAL A 174 18.18 -25.08 8.76
CA VAL A 174 16.90 -25.29 8.06
C VAL A 174 15.73 -25.22 9.06
N GLU A 175 15.92 -25.75 10.25
CA GLU A 175 14.97 -25.78 11.34
C GLU A 175 14.65 -24.35 11.81
N ALA A 176 15.68 -23.53 12.07
CA ALA A 176 15.51 -22.11 12.40
C ALA A 176 14.77 -21.35 11.28
N CYS A 177 15.09 -21.58 10.01
CA CYS A 177 14.38 -20.96 8.88
C CYS A 177 12.89 -21.36 8.84
N LYS A 178 12.57 -22.64 9.08
CA LYS A 178 11.17 -23.11 9.15
C LYS A 178 10.43 -22.49 10.33
N LEU A 179 11.09 -22.31 11.47
CA LEU A 179 10.51 -21.67 12.65
C LEU A 179 10.23 -20.19 12.39
N MET A 180 11.15 -19.46 11.74
CA MET A 180 10.94 -18.07 11.30
C MET A 180 9.76 -17.94 10.33
N LEU A 181 9.67 -18.83 9.33
CA LEU A 181 8.56 -18.86 8.36
C LEU A 181 7.21 -19.15 9.04
N THR A 182 7.21 -20.07 10.01
CA THR A 182 6.02 -20.35 10.83
C THR A 182 5.60 -19.10 11.60
N LYS A 183 6.57 -18.37 12.18
CA LYS A 183 6.29 -17.12 12.89
C LYS A 183 5.71 -16.05 11.97
N LEU A 184 6.24 -15.87 10.77
CA LEU A 184 5.68 -14.95 9.78
C LEU A 184 4.25 -15.32 9.40
N ASN A 185 3.97 -16.62 9.22
CA ASN A 185 2.61 -17.08 8.96
C ASN A 185 1.65 -16.76 10.11
N GLU A 186 2.07 -16.94 11.38
CA GLU A 186 1.28 -16.56 12.55
C GLU A 186 0.95 -15.06 12.54
N GLU A 187 1.88 -14.19 12.17
CA GLU A 187 1.64 -12.76 12.06
C GLU A 187 0.57 -12.42 11.02
N LEU A 188 0.60 -13.08 9.85
CA LEU A 188 -0.40 -12.91 8.80
C LEU A 188 -1.78 -13.46 9.22
N MET A 189 -1.79 -14.57 9.95
CA MET A 189 -3.03 -15.18 10.45
C MET A 189 -3.76 -14.30 11.47
N LYS A 190 -3.10 -13.34 12.11
CA LYS A 190 -3.76 -12.36 12.99
C LYS A 190 -4.84 -11.53 12.30
N PHE A 191 -4.76 -11.35 10.98
CA PHE A 191 -5.73 -10.59 10.19
C PHE A 191 -6.91 -11.46 9.69
N ARG A 192 -6.83 -12.78 9.83
CA ARG A 192 -7.83 -13.73 9.36
C ARG A 192 -8.81 -14.12 10.47
N LYS A 193 -9.82 -14.89 10.11
CA LYS A 193 -10.86 -15.39 11.04
C LYS A 193 -10.22 -16.04 12.26
N GLY A 194 -10.64 -15.60 13.45
CA GLY A 194 -10.09 -16.03 14.74
C GLY A 194 -8.83 -15.28 15.18
N GLY A 195 -8.28 -14.41 14.35
CA GLY A 195 -7.10 -13.61 14.67
C GLY A 195 -7.42 -12.27 15.34
N MET A 196 -6.39 -11.65 15.95
CA MET A 196 -6.51 -10.42 16.73
C MET A 196 -7.07 -9.23 15.93
N TYR A 197 -6.83 -9.21 14.61
CA TYR A 197 -7.23 -8.12 13.69
C TYR A 197 -8.30 -8.59 12.70
N GLU A 198 -9.08 -9.63 13.08
CA GLU A 198 -10.19 -10.11 12.26
C GLU A 198 -11.16 -8.97 11.89
N GLY A 199 -11.56 -8.92 10.62
CA GLY A 199 -12.50 -7.92 10.12
C GLY A 199 -11.89 -6.55 9.82
N MET A 200 -10.59 -6.32 10.04
CA MET A 200 -9.91 -5.07 9.65
C MET A 200 -9.95 -4.88 8.13
N PHE A 201 -9.83 -5.97 7.36
CA PHE A 201 -9.93 -5.99 5.90
C PHE A 201 -10.79 -7.17 5.45
N PRO A 202 -11.44 -7.09 4.27
CA PRO A 202 -12.07 -8.24 3.65
C PRO A 202 -11.07 -9.39 3.46
N GLU A 203 -11.44 -10.59 3.88
CA GLU A 203 -10.51 -11.74 3.91
C GLU A 203 -9.91 -12.08 2.54
N ARG A 204 -10.69 -11.87 1.46
CA ARG A 204 -10.24 -12.10 0.07
C ARG A 204 -9.18 -11.11 -0.43
N TRP A 205 -8.99 -9.97 0.24
CA TRP A 205 -7.95 -9.00 -0.09
C TRP A 205 -6.62 -9.32 0.59
N LEU A 206 -6.66 -10.12 1.68
CA LEU A 206 -5.47 -10.54 2.41
C LEU A 206 -4.65 -11.54 1.59
N PRO A 207 -3.30 -11.52 1.70
CA PRO A 207 -2.47 -12.46 0.96
C PRO A 207 -2.76 -13.91 1.37
N ALA A 208 -3.17 -14.73 0.40
CA ALA A 208 -3.40 -16.16 0.61
C ALA A 208 -2.09 -16.97 0.59
N VAL A 209 -1.08 -16.43 -0.09
CA VAL A 209 0.25 -17.00 -0.22
C VAL A 209 1.29 -15.89 -0.09
N VAL A 210 2.48 -16.21 0.40
CA VAL A 210 3.54 -15.23 0.55
C VAL A 210 4.90 -15.78 0.12
N GLY A 211 5.67 -14.91 -0.56
CA GLY A 211 7.06 -15.12 -0.91
C GLY A 211 7.97 -14.24 -0.06
N ILE A 212 9.05 -14.82 0.44
CA ILE A 212 10.11 -14.07 1.12
C ILE A 212 11.07 -13.55 0.05
N LEU A 213 11.28 -12.24 0.03
CA LEU A 213 12.19 -11.65 -0.94
C LEU A 213 13.65 -12.03 -0.64
N PRO A 214 14.44 -12.37 -1.69
CA PRO A 214 15.86 -12.75 -1.52
C PRO A 214 16.74 -11.56 -1.12
N GLU A 215 16.30 -10.35 -1.42
CA GLU A 215 16.99 -9.10 -1.13
C GLU A 215 16.01 -8.01 -0.70
N PRO A 216 16.47 -6.99 0.05
CA PRO A 216 15.61 -5.89 0.48
C PRO A 216 15.18 -4.99 -0.70
N LEU A 217 14.11 -4.22 -0.48
CA LEU A 217 13.71 -3.17 -1.40
C LEU A 217 14.65 -1.97 -1.25
N THR A 218 15.33 -1.56 -2.33
CA THR A 218 16.35 -0.51 -2.31
C THR A 218 16.25 0.44 -3.50
N ALA A 219 16.92 1.60 -3.37
CA ALA A 219 17.08 2.52 -4.50
C ALA A 219 18.01 1.94 -5.60
N GLN A 220 18.96 1.07 -5.23
CA GLN A 220 19.90 0.46 -6.18
C GLN A 220 19.20 -0.52 -7.13
N ASN A 221 18.28 -1.34 -6.63
CA ASN A 221 17.46 -2.21 -7.49
C ASN A 221 16.20 -1.53 -8.04
N GLY A 222 16.06 -0.22 -7.80
CA GLY A 222 14.96 0.61 -8.32
C GLY A 222 13.59 0.34 -7.69
N THR A 223 13.51 -0.53 -6.68
CA THR A 223 12.25 -0.87 -6.01
C THR A 223 11.78 0.17 -5.00
N VAL A 224 12.66 1.12 -4.66
CA VAL A 224 12.38 2.28 -3.81
C VAL A 224 12.86 3.54 -4.53
N ASN A 225 12.09 4.61 -4.47
CA ASN A 225 12.47 5.90 -5.05
C ASN A 225 13.35 6.73 -4.09
N SER A 226 13.78 7.93 -4.56
CA SER A 226 14.62 8.85 -3.78
C SER A 226 13.97 9.38 -2.49
N THR A 227 12.67 9.22 -2.32
CA THR A 227 11.91 9.58 -1.11
C THR A 227 11.57 8.36 -0.24
N SER A 228 12.27 7.26 -0.41
CA SER A 228 12.09 5.99 0.30
C SER A 228 10.71 5.35 0.14
N LYS A 229 9.97 5.67 -0.94
CA LYS A 229 8.67 5.05 -1.23
C LYS A 229 8.83 3.89 -2.19
N VAL A 230 8.12 2.80 -1.92
CA VAL A 230 8.11 1.60 -2.77
C VAL A 230 7.54 1.92 -4.16
N VAL A 231 8.28 1.52 -5.19
CA VAL A 231 7.92 1.63 -6.60
C VAL A 231 7.33 0.30 -7.06
N ARG A 232 6.03 0.13 -6.84
CA ARG A 232 5.31 -1.14 -6.98
C ARG A 232 5.56 -1.88 -8.30
N HIS A 233 5.45 -1.17 -9.44
CA HIS A 233 5.68 -1.82 -10.74
C HIS A 233 7.11 -2.36 -10.90
N LYS A 234 8.10 -1.70 -10.27
CA LYS A 234 9.49 -2.17 -10.25
C LYS A 234 9.65 -3.39 -9.36
N VAL A 235 8.96 -3.45 -8.22
CA VAL A 235 8.93 -4.66 -7.39
C VAL A 235 8.39 -5.84 -8.20
N TYR A 236 7.29 -5.65 -8.92
CA TYR A 236 6.72 -6.71 -9.76
C TYR A 236 7.62 -7.13 -10.94
N GLU A 237 8.40 -6.19 -11.48
CA GLU A 237 9.35 -6.46 -12.56
C GLU A 237 10.57 -7.24 -12.04
N VAL A 238 11.18 -6.75 -10.95
CA VAL A 238 12.41 -7.34 -10.36
C VAL A 238 12.13 -8.73 -9.78
N PHE A 239 11.00 -8.90 -9.10
CA PHE A 239 10.64 -10.15 -8.41
C PHE A 239 9.54 -10.94 -9.14
N ARG A 240 9.57 -10.88 -10.48
CA ARG A 240 8.56 -11.56 -11.32
C ARG A 240 8.55 -13.07 -11.12
N GLU A 241 9.73 -13.68 -11.04
CA GLU A 241 9.87 -15.12 -10.87
C GLU A 241 9.33 -15.61 -9.52
N GLU A 242 9.51 -14.82 -8.46
CA GLU A 242 8.97 -15.08 -7.14
C GLU A 242 7.43 -15.00 -7.18
N LEU A 243 6.88 -13.97 -7.83
CA LEU A 243 5.43 -13.82 -7.97
C LEU A 243 4.82 -14.99 -8.76
N ASP A 244 5.41 -15.36 -9.89
CA ASP A 244 4.90 -16.47 -10.72
C ASP A 244 4.97 -17.80 -9.97
N PHE A 245 6.02 -18.02 -9.16
CA PHE A 245 6.14 -19.20 -8.32
C PHE A 245 5.03 -19.32 -7.27
N LEU A 246 4.56 -18.19 -6.70
CA LEU A 246 3.49 -18.19 -5.69
C LEU A 246 2.15 -18.71 -6.23
N TYR A 247 1.94 -18.75 -7.52
CA TYR A 247 0.75 -19.30 -8.16
C TYR A 247 0.90 -20.78 -8.52
N THR A 248 2.04 -21.42 -8.20
CA THR A 248 2.23 -22.88 -8.35
C THR A 248 1.75 -23.63 -7.10
N PRO A 249 1.50 -24.94 -7.19
CA PRO A 249 1.17 -25.75 -6.01
C PRO A 249 2.24 -25.70 -4.90
N GLU A 250 3.53 -25.65 -5.27
CA GLU A 250 4.65 -25.59 -4.32
C GLU A 250 4.73 -24.22 -3.62
N GLY A 251 4.41 -23.14 -4.33
CA GLY A 251 4.44 -21.78 -3.79
C GLY A 251 3.39 -21.50 -2.71
N LYS A 252 2.39 -22.38 -2.56
CA LYS A 252 1.31 -22.21 -1.57
C LYS A 252 1.76 -22.44 -0.13
N ASP A 253 2.75 -23.29 0.11
CA ASP A 253 3.30 -23.46 1.46
C ASP A 253 4.36 -22.39 1.71
N ILE A 254 4.16 -21.59 2.75
CA ILE A 254 5.14 -20.57 3.16
C ILE A 254 6.52 -21.20 3.46
N ARG A 255 6.57 -22.47 3.87
CA ARG A 255 7.81 -23.21 4.17
C ARG A 255 8.45 -23.86 2.95
N ASN A 256 8.07 -23.45 1.74
CA ASN A 256 8.64 -23.94 0.50
C ASN A 256 10.16 -23.72 0.43
N PRO A 257 10.90 -24.47 -0.43
CA PRO A 257 12.35 -24.39 -0.52
C PRO A 257 12.89 -22.99 -0.88
N ARG A 258 12.16 -22.21 -1.70
CA ARG A 258 12.59 -20.84 -2.05
C ARG A 258 12.55 -19.92 -0.84
N ASN A 259 11.45 -19.90 -0.11
CA ASN A 259 11.31 -19.11 1.11
C ASN A 259 12.34 -19.54 2.17
N THR A 260 12.54 -20.86 2.34
CA THR A 260 13.57 -21.38 3.26
C THR A 260 14.99 -20.92 2.88
N LYS A 261 15.31 -20.89 1.59
CA LYS A 261 16.58 -20.37 1.09
C LYS A 261 16.74 -18.87 1.37
N ASN A 262 15.68 -18.08 1.13
CA ASN A 262 15.72 -16.63 1.27
C ASN A 262 15.70 -16.16 2.74
N MET A 263 15.37 -17.08 3.68
CA MET A 263 15.47 -16.82 5.13
C MET A 263 16.88 -17.04 5.70
N LYS A 264 17.76 -17.74 5.01
CA LYS A 264 19.20 -17.86 5.38
C LYS A 264 19.90 -16.52 5.16
#